data_7de39b7bfd99bcb63fff3afd8bb46f87
#
_entry.id   7de39b7bfd99bcb63fff3afd8bb46f87
#
_cell.length_a   1.000
_cell.length_b   1.000
_cell.length_c   1.000
_cell.angle_alpha   90.00
_cell.angle_beta   90.00
_cell.angle_gamma   90.00
#
_symmetry.space_group_name_H-M   'P 1'
#
loop_
_entity.id
_entity.type
_entity.pdbx_description
1 polymer ?
#
loop_
_entity_poly.entity_id
_entity_poly.type
_entity_poly.pdbx_seq_one_letter_code
_entity_poly.pdbx_strand_id
1 'polypeptide(L)'
;MAKELPVELKGCSEQWNTGSVHYAEGEPDNWLAVRREGDRLLVQFRTNFSAVEREATIEIGNGEGVHLLKVRQQVMGIHPTLTVSRRLYVSTGRKNEAVTLTVIPDNEQACWCVRSANANDGGCWYSVYPPVGLQQKGSQNLKVHLEAKPASVRSRSLVLTLETGTYPFSQTTDLLLMQGVCFDYYIEYPPEDPCARHSRVIETPPDYREEEGVRTYIVCVDSNQSWRIVSDKAADWVEVSEPELLQGHYDGRFTVKVHSNAGYRVRGGFPAARHTVLSLVNDTGVVRDILIYQGGYVRIRGKYWLDRNLAAGGKLAQVAIPLGLEVDTTLNRGTYFQFGCPTDRWEENFMPCRGSWYDGTAESPARINELDPSPEGWRLPSRIEMEALMNSPAAPMELQREEDRTNICLLSDDGVPVYLPLCGHRSHINGCRIVIPHGHRYWTGSSQSPVYGYSLCVEPSRQMYLMHDMKKYGFPVRSIFNDERQMVNDKL
;
A
#
# COMPACT_ATOMS: atom_id res chain seq x y z
N MET A 1 -10.27 20.19 -5.25
CA MET A 1 -10.08 21.63 -5.59
C MET A 1 -10.16 21.79 -7.08
N ALA A 2 -10.88 22.79 -7.57
CA ALA A 2 -10.83 23.14 -8.99
C ALA A 2 -9.47 23.77 -9.29
N LYS A 3 -8.79 23.30 -10.33
CA LYS A 3 -7.56 23.91 -10.81
C LYS A 3 -7.90 24.94 -11.88
N GLU A 4 -7.24 26.09 -11.86
CA GLU A 4 -7.32 27.09 -12.92
C GLU A 4 -6.05 27.06 -13.76
N LEU A 5 -6.21 27.05 -15.07
CA LEU A 5 -5.13 27.15 -16.03
C LEU A 5 -5.34 28.42 -16.87
N PRO A 6 -4.45 29.42 -16.75
CA PRO A 6 -4.49 30.57 -17.64
C PRO A 6 -3.95 30.20 -19.02
N VAL A 7 -4.71 30.46 -20.06
CA VAL A 7 -4.31 30.30 -21.45
C VAL A 7 -4.19 31.69 -22.08
N GLU A 8 -2.99 32.05 -22.52
CA GLU A 8 -2.77 33.30 -23.26
C GLU A 8 -3.14 33.11 -24.72
N LEU A 9 -4.00 33.98 -25.22
CA LEU A 9 -4.40 33.99 -26.62
C LEU A 9 -3.56 34.99 -27.38
N LYS A 10 -2.58 34.54 -28.16
CA LYS A 10 -1.74 35.41 -28.98
C LYS A 10 -2.42 35.73 -30.32
N GLY A 11 -2.41 37.01 -30.68
CA GLY A 11 -2.94 37.48 -31.97
C GLY A 11 -4.46 37.64 -32.01
N CYS A 12 -5.15 37.58 -30.88
CA CYS A 12 -6.56 37.90 -30.81
C CYS A 12 -6.79 39.41 -30.68
N SER A 13 -7.72 39.94 -31.47
CA SER A 13 -8.19 41.34 -31.29
C SER A 13 -8.92 41.46 -29.93
N GLU A 14 -9.08 42.66 -29.42
CA GLU A 14 -9.73 42.96 -28.13
C GLU A 14 -11.21 42.47 -28.02
N GLN A 15 -11.79 41.96 -29.09
CA GLN A 15 -13.22 41.61 -29.22
C GLN A 15 -13.48 40.07 -29.31
N TRP A 16 -12.64 39.23 -28.68
CA TRP A 16 -12.94 37.82 -28.66
C TRP A 16 -13.89 37.43 -27.51
N ASN A 17 -14.72 36.41 -27.71
CA ASN A 17 -15.63 35.88 -26.69
C ASN A 17 -15.49 34.36 -26.60
N THR A 18 -15.80 33.80 -25.43
CA THR A 18 -15.95 32.34 -25.25
C THR A 18 -17.32 31.93 -25.79
N GLY A 19 -17.35 30.98 -26.70
CA GLY A 19 -18.54 30.28 -27.15
C GLY A 19 -18.88 29.08 -26.24
N SER A 20 -19.51 28.10 -26.85
CA SER A 20 -19.93 26.88 -26.17
C SER A 20 -18.75 25.95 -25.82
N VAL A 21 -18.94 25.16 -24.78
CA VAL A 21 -18.06 24.04 -24.44
C VAL A 21 -18.74 22.77 -24.89
N HIS A 22 -18.10 22.04 -25.80
CA HIS A 22 -18.59 20.78 -26.32
C HIS A 22 -17.81 19.64 -25.72
N TYR A 23 -18.51 18.71 -25.09
CA TYR A 23 -17.94 17.51 -24.48
C TYR A 23 -17.99 16.36 -25.46
N ALA A 24 -17.03 15.42 -25.39
CA ALA A 24 -17.06 14.23 -26.21
C ALA A 24 -18.30 13.36 -25.89
N GLU A 25 -18.77 12.58 -26.86
CA GLU A 25 -19.97 11.77 -26.73
C GLU A 25 -19.82 10.76 -25.57
N GLY A 26 -20.80 10.73 -24.66
CA GLY A 26 -20.81 9.86 -23.48
C GLY A 26 -20.07 10.42 -22.26
N GLU A 27 -19.52 11.62 -22.34
CA GLU A 27 -18.88 12.27 -21.19
C GLU A 27 -19.85 13.10 -20.35
N PRO A 28 -19.61 13.18 -19.02
CA PRO A 28 -20.43 14.01 -18.15
C PRO A 28 -20.21 15.49 -18.48
N ASP A 29 -21.29 16.24 -18.60
CA ASP A 29 -21.26 17.69 -18.73
C ASP A 29 -20.69 18.37 -17.46
N ASN A 30 -20.20 19.60 -17.62
CA ASN A 30 -19.81 20.47 -16.51
C ASN A 30 -18.51 20.12 -15.75
N TRP A 31 -17.60 19.33 -16.32
CA TRP A 31 -16.31 19.16 -15.69
C TRP A 31 -15.32 20.31 -16.00
N LEU A 32 -15.66 21.14 -16.97
CA LEU A 32 -14.86 22.27 -17.45
C LEU A 32 -15.73 23.55 -17.42
N ALA A 33 -15.19 24.61 -16.85
CA ALA A 33 -15.77 25.94 -16.89
C ALA A 33 -14.76 26.91 -17.47
N VAL A 34 -15.23 27.87 -18.26
CA VAL A 34 -14.42 28.81 -18.97
C VAL A 34 -14.87 30.22 -18.68
N ARG A 35 -13.94 31.12 -18.39
CA ARG A 35 -14.22 32.54 -18.27
C ARG A 35 -13.13 33.38 -18.93
N ARG A 36 -13.51 34.52 -19.44
CA ARG A 36 -12.56 35.52 -19.93
C ARG A 36 -12.10 36.41 -18.78
N GLU A 37 -10.79 36.70 -18.74
CA GLU A 37 -10.21 37.66 -17.84
C GLU A 37 -9.16 38.52 -18.60
N GLY A 38 -9.64 39.65 -19.10
CA GLY A 38 -8.83 40.49 -20.00
C GLY A 38 -8.51 39.79 -21.32
N ASP A 39 -7.21 39.66 -21.61
CA ASP A 39 -6.66 38.93 -22.75
C ASP A 39 -6.40 37.45 -22.51
N ARG A 40 -6.82 36.94 -21.37
CA ARG A 40 -6.62 35.55 -20.97
C ARG A 40 -7.94 34.81 -20.91
N LEU A 41 -7.85 33.55 -21.25
CA LEU A 41 -8.89 32.54 -21.02
C LEU A 41 -8.52 31.78 -19.77
N LEU A 42 -9.36 31.85 -18.73
CA LEU A 42 -9.22 31.03 -17.55
C LEU A 42 -10.06 29.76 -17.72
N VAL A 43 -9.39 28.64 -17.74
CA VAL A 43 -10.02 27.31 -17.83
C VAL A 43 -9.98 26.68 -16.46
N GLN A 44 -11.16 26.52 -15.84
CA GLN A 44 -11.33 25.81 -14.58
C GLN A 44 -11.82 24.40 -14.88
N PHE A 45 -11.24 23.40 -14.23
CA PHE A 45 -11.67 22.04 -14.40
C PHE A 45 -11.77 21.29 -13.08
N ARG A 46 -12.83 20.50 -12.99
CA ARG A 46 -13.01 19.51 -11.91
C ARG A 46 -12.08 18.35 -12.17
N THR A 47 -11.53 17.79 -11.11
CA THR A 47 -10.66 16.63 -11.19
C THR A 47 -11.32 15.47 -11.94
N ASN A 48 -10.59 14.83 -12.83
CA ASN A 48 -11.06 13.64 -13.52
C ASN A 48 -10.89 12.42 -12.65
N PHE A 49 -11.98 11.91 -12.08
CA PHE A 49 -12.00 10.70 -11.28
C PHE A 49 -12.51 9.48 -12.09
N SER A 50 -12.75 9.64 -13.39
CA SER A 50 -13.15 8.51 -14.25
C SER A 50 -11.96 7.59 -14.57
N ALA A 51 -12.23 6.40 -15.04
CA ALA A 51 -11.20 5.46 -15.51
C ALA A 51 -10.66 5.76 -16.91
N VAL A 52 -11.17 6.80 -17.56
CA VAL A 52 -10.81 7.17 -18.92
C VAL A 52 -10.41 8.65 -19.00
N GLU A 53 -9.52 8.95 -19.94
CA GLU A 53 -9.21 10.32 -20.33
C GLU A 53 -10.47 10.97 -20.90
N ARG A 54 -10.69 12.25 -20.59
CA ARG A 54 -11.82 13.00 -21.13
C ARG A 54 -11.37 14.19 -21.93
N GLU A 55 -12.15 14.51 -22.96
CA GLU A 55 -11.87 15.57 -23.91
C GLU A 55 -13.06 16.54 -24.00
N ALA A 56 -12.76 17.83 -24.09
CA ALA A 56 -13.72 18.86 -24.41
C ALA A 56 -13.13 19.85 -25.42
N THR A 57 -13.98 20.50 -26.17
CA THR A 57 -13.61 21.54 -27.13
C THR A 57 -14.27 22.84 -26.70
N ILE A 58 -13.48 23.91 -26.58
CA ILE A 58 -13.94 25.25 -26.25
C ILE A 58 -13.96 26.06 -27.56
N GLU A 59 -15.07 26.69 -27.86
CA GLU A 59 -15.17 27.65 -28.94
C GLU A 59 -14.70 29.03 -28.50
N ILE A 60 -13.84 29.64 -29.30
CA ILE A 60 -13.34 31.02 -29.10
C ILE A 60 -13.59 31.80 -30.35
N GLY A 61 -14.52 32.73 -30.28
CA GLY A 61 -14.89 33.58 -31.42
C GLY A 61 -14.34 34.99 -31.33
N ASN A 62 -13.88 35.56 -32.44
CA ASN A 62 -13.35 36.93 -32.51
C ASN A 62 -14.10 37.84 -33.51
N GLY A 63 -15.30 37.45 -33.93
CA GLY A 63 -16.06 38.19 -34.94
C GLY A 63 -15.67 37.93 -36.42
N GLU A 64 -14.49 37.39 -36.65
CA GLU A 64 -13.97 36.99 -37.98
C GLU A 64 -13.99 35.48 -38.20
N GLY A 65 -14.11 34.72 -37.11
CA GLY A 65 -14.14 33.26 -37.12
C GLY A 65 -14.24 32.62 -35.76
N VAL A 66 -14.37 31.28 -35.74
CA VAL A 66 -14.39 30.48 -34.54
C VAL A 66 -13.13 29.61 -34.50
N HIS A 67 -12.38 29.69 -33.43
CA HIS A 67 -11.25 28.84 -33.12
C HIS A 67 -11.67 27.78 -32.10
N LEU A 68 -11.15 26.58 -32.25
CA LEU A 68 -11.44 25.45 -31.37
C LEU A 68 -10.22 25.12 -30.51
N LEU A 69 -10.35 25.28 -29.19
CA LEU A 69 -9.34 24.87 -28.24
C LEU A 69 -9.72 23.51 -27.65
N LYS A 70 -8.94 22.48 -27.98
CA LYS A 70 -9.12 21.16 -27.40
C LYS A 70 -8.46 21.08 -26.02
N VAL A 71 -9.23 20.61 -25.05
CA VAL A 71 -8.78 20.36 -23.69
C VAL A 71 -8.88 18.89 -23.39
N ARG A 72 -7.77 18.26 -23.05
CA ARG A 72 -7.72 16.87 -22.62
C ARG A 72 -7.36 16.81 -21.16
N GLN A 73 -8.11 16.03 -20.40
CA GLN A 73 -7.86 15.81 -19.00
C GLN A 73 -7.59 14.33 -18.75
N GLN A 74 -6.39 14.05 -18.33
CA GLN A 74 -5.98 12.70 -17.95
C GLN A 74 -6.71 12.21 -16.71
N VAL A 75 -6.73 10.92 -16.54
CA VAL A 75 -7.34 10.23 -15.40
C VAL A 75 -6.59 10.55 -14.11
N MET A 76 -7.28 10.97 -13.07
CA MET A 76 -6.69 11.21 -11.75
C MET A 76 -6.71 9.95 -10.86
N GLY A 77 -6.70 8.80 -11.35
CA GLY A 77 -6.83 7.62 -10.50
C GLY A 77 -5.93 6.47 -10.88
N ILE A 78 -5.26 6.56 -12.00
CA ILE A 78 -4.22 5.60 -12.36
C ILE A 78 -2.89 6.33 -12.15
N HIS A 79 -2.40 6.29 -10.93
CA HIS A 79 -1.00 6.58 -10.70
C HIS A 79 -0.23 5.38 -11.24
N PRO A 80 0.46 5.51 -12.38
CA PRO A 80 1.23 4.40 -12.87
C PRO A 80 2.27 4.04 -11.80
N THR A 81 2.29 2.79 -11.40
CA THR A 81 3.30 2.27 -10.47
C THR A 81 4.41 1.59 -11.24
N LEU A 82 5.60 1.56 -10.67
CA LEU A 82 6.74 0.85 -11.22
C LEU A 82 7.05 -0.38 -10.36
N THR A 83 7.09 -1.53 -11.01
CA THR A 83 7.71 -2.73 -10.44
C THR A 83 9.13 -2.81 -10.98
N VAL A 84 10.09 -3.03 -10.10
CA VAL A 84 11.49 -3.23 -10.47
C VAL A 84 11.89 -4.62 -10.01
N SER A 85 12.63 -5.33 -10.87
CA SER A 85 13.05 -6.71 -10.58
C SER A 85 13.86 -6.83 -9.29
N ARG A 86 14.57 -5.77 -8.90
CA ARG A 86 15.32 -5.69 -7.64
C ARG A 86 15.44 -4.23 -7.20
N ARG A 87 15.05 -3.92 -5.97
CA ARG A 87 15.20 -2.56 -5.40
C ARG A 87 16.51 -2.35 -4.64
N LEU A 88 17.10 -3.42 -4.18
CA LEU A 88 18.39 -3.40 -3.51
C LEU A 88 19.35 -4.28 -4.28
N TYR A 89 20.50 -3.72 -4.66
CA TYR A 89 21.63 -4.44 -5.20
C TYR A 89 22.83 -4.21 -4.31
N VAL A 90 23.50 -5.29 -3.93
CA VAL A 90 24.65 -5.21 -3.06
C VAL A 90 25.80 -6.06 -3.64
N SER A 91 26.98 -5.50 -3.62
CA SER A 91 28.18 -6.18 -4.11
C SER A 91 29.39 -5.87 -3.23
N THR A 92 30.45 -6.67 -3.40
CA THR A 92 31.73 -6.40 -2.74
C THR A 92 32.44 -5.18 -3.33
N GLY A 93 32.08 -4.78 -4.54
CA GLY A 93 32.77 -3.71 -5.27
C GLY A 93 34.19 -4.00 -5.66
N ARG A 94 34.64 -5.27 -5.65
CA ARG A 94 36.04 -5.65 -5.96
C ARG A 94 36.40 -5.54 -7.44
N LYS A 95 35.40 -5.50 -8.31
CA LYS A 95 35.56 -5.41 -9.77
C LYS A 95 34.48 -4.49 -10.35
N ASN A 96 34.68 -4.08 -11.60
CA ASN A 96 33.62 -3.40 -12.35
C ASN A 96 32.44 -4.36 -12.57
N GLU A 97 31.26 -3.85 -12.40
CA GLU A 97 30.01 -4.63 -12.45
C GLU A 97 29.00 -3.97 -13.40
N ALA A 98 28.24 -4.81 -14.09
CA ALA A 98 27.10 -4.37 -14.88
C ALA A 98 25.81 -4.98 -14.29
N VAL A 99 24.97 -4.15 -13.74
CA VAL A 99 23.69 -4.55 -13.15
C VAL A 99 22.60 -4.25 -14.16
N THR A 100 21.77 -5.25 -14.47
CA THR A 100 20.59 -5.07 -15.31
C THR A 100 19.35 -5.27 -14.45
N LEU A 101 18.50 -4.26 -14.38
CA LEU A 101 17.25 -4.27 -13.65
C LEU A 101 16.10 -4.12 -14.66
N THR A 102 15.08 -4.96 -14.56
CA THR A 102 13.87 -4.81 -15.39
C THR A 102 12.91 -3.87 -14.69
N VAL A 103 12.52 -2.80 -15.36
CA VAL A 103 11.51 -1.84 -14.90
C VAL A 103 10.22 -2.11 -15.66
N ILE A 104 9.17 -2.39 -14.92
CA ILE A 104 7.85 -2.77 -15.45
C ILE A 104 6.82 -1.80 -14.89
N PRO A 105 6.30 -0.88 -15.70
CA PRO A 105 5.15 -0.09 -15.31
C PRO A 105 3.88 -0.97 -15.32
N ASP A 106 2.92 -0.65 -14.48
CA ASP A 106 1.62 -1.32 -14.41
C ASP A 106 0.76 -1.15 -15.67
N ASN A 107 1.15 -0.20 -16.53
CA ASN A 107 0.54 0.07 -17.81
C ASN A 107 1.64 0.20 -18.87
N GLU A 108 1.56 -0.60 -19.94
CA GLU A 108 2.53 -0.57 -21.06
C GLU A 108 2.62 0.78 -21.78
N GLN A 109 1.62 1.63 -21.64
CA GLN A 109 1.64 3.00 -22.19
C GLN A 109 2.28 4.01 -21.25
N ALA A 110 2.50 3.66 -19.98
CA ALA A 110 3.10 4.55 -19.01
C ALA A 110 4.56 4.85 -19.36
N CYS A 111 4.91 6.12 -19.21
CA CYS A 111 6.28 6.58 -19.35
C CYS A 111 6.96 6.65 -17.98
N TRP A 112 8.24 6.36 -17.96
CA TRP A 112 9.09 6.49 -16.78
C TRP A 112 10.48 7.01 -17.16
N CYS A 113 11.21 7.54 -16.20
CA CYS A 113 12.61 7.92 -16.38
C CYS A 113 13.41 7.72 -15.09
N VAL A 114 14.72 7.72 -15.20
CA VAL A 114 15.60 7.93 -14.05
C VAL A 114 15.59 9.41 -13.74
N ARG A 115 14.95 9.81 -12.64
CA ARG A 115 14.84 11.21 -12.21
C ARG A 115 16.17 11.73 -11.65
N SER A 116 16.82 10.91 -10.84
CA SER A 116 18.11 11.26 -10.24
C SER A 116 18.96 10.02 -9.96
N ALA A 117 20.25 10.23 -9.87
CA ALA A 117 21.25 9.23 -9.49
C ALA A 117 22.21 9.93 -8.50
N ASN A 118 22.17 9.51 -7.23
CA ASN A 118 22.87 10.17 -6.15
C ASN A 118 23.83 9.19 -5.46
N ALA A 119 25.12 9.37 -5.64
CA ALA A 119 26.13 8.66 -4.87
C ALA A 119 26.33 9.32 -3.50
N ASN A 120 26.43 8.52 -2.44
CA ASN A 120 26.59 9.04 -1.08
C ASN A 120 27.95 9.74 -0.83
N ASP A 121 28.94 9.46 -1.67
CA ASP A 121 30.27 10.07 -1.63
C ASP A 121 30.45 11.22 -2.66
N GLY A 122 29.39 11.55 -3.41
CA GLY A 122 29.43 12.54 -4.50
C GLY A 122 30.26 12.09 -5.71
N GLY A 123 30.74 10.87 -5.75
CA GLY A 123 31.59 10.34 -6.81
C GLY A 123 30.86 9.96 -8.09
N CYS A 124 31.58 9.91 -9.20
CA CYS A 124 31.06 9.53 -10.52
C CYS A 124 31.49 8.09 -10.91
N TRP A 125 31.46 7.17 -9.99
CA TRP A 125 31.87 5.76 -10.15
C TRP A 125 30.81 4.85 -10.77
N TYR A 126 29.78 5.46 -11.31
CA TYR A 126 28.67 4.75 -11.95
C TYR A 126 28.28 5.40 -13.27
N SER A 127 27.64 4.63 -14.12
CA SER A 127 26.89 5.13 -15.26
C SER A 127 25.56 4.42 -15.37
N VAL A 128 24.54 5.13 -15.84
CA VAL A 128 23.16 4.65 -15.91
C VAL A 128 22.65 4.75 -17.34
N TYR A 129 22.01 3.70 -17.82
CA TYR A 129 21.36 3.67 -19.12
C TYR A 129 19.95 3.04 -19.00
N PRO A 130 18.87 3.76 -19.39
CA PRO A 130 18.87 5.08 -20.02
C PRO A 130 19.39 6.18 -19.11
N PRO A 131 19.96 7.26 -19.69
CA PRO A 131 20.50 8.35 -18.90
C PRO A 131 19.40 9.10 -18.13
N VAL A 132 19.81 9.79 -17.06
CA VAL A 132 18.93 10.59 -16.22
C VAL A 132 18.11 11.58 -17.06
N GLY A 133 16.80 11.63 -16.86
CA GLY A 133 15.85 12.49 -17.55
C GLY A 133 15.31 11.94 -18.88
N LEU A 134 15.90 10.88 -19.42
CA LEU A 134 15.41 10.31 -20.69
C LEU A 134 14.16 9.44 -20.44
N GLN A 135 13.05 9.85 -21.01
CA GLN A 135 11.78 9.13 -20.93
C GLN A 135 11.83 7.77 -21.64
N GLN A 136 11.35 6.77 -20.96
CA GLN A 136 11.15 5.42 -21.47
C GLN A 136 9.66 5.10 -21.49
N LYS A 137 9.23 4.18 -22.36
CA LYS A 137 7.84 3.75 -22.45
C LYS A 137 7.74 2.24 -22.29
N GLY A 138 6.80 1.80 -21.47
CA GLY A 138 6.58 0.38 -21.22
C GLY A 138 7.74 -0.28 -20.47
N SER A 139 7.75 -1.61 -20.49
CA SER A 139 8.78 -2.41 -19.82
C SER A 139 10.13 -2.30 -20.52
N GLN A 140 11.15 -1.89 -19.78
CA GLN A 140 12.51 -1.70 -20.29
C GLN A 140 13.55 -2.14 -19.26
N ASN A 141 14.76 -2.38 -19.76
CA ASN A 141 15.90 -2.69 -18.90
C ASN A 141 16.67 -1.41 -18.53
N LEU A 142 16.82 -1.21 -17.24
CA LEU A 142 17.73 -0.24 -16.65
C LEU A 142 19.10 -0.92 -16.43
N LYS A 143 20.13 -0.41 -17.09
CA LYS A 143 21.50 -0.90 -16.93
C LYS A 143 22.29 0.08 -16.11
N VAL A 144 22.96 -0.41 -15.09
CA VAL A 144 23.83 0.38 -14.22
C VAL A 144 25.23 -0.26 -14.24
N HIS A 145 26.22 0.50 -14.68
CA HIS A 145 27.61 0.10 -14.59
C HIS A 145 28.21 0.73 -13.34
N LEU A 146 28.84 -0.09 -12.52
CA LEU A 146 29.52 0.31 -11.30
C LEU A 146 31.01 0.02 -11.46
N GLU A 147 31.84 1.03 -11.23
CA GLU A 147 33.29 0.83 -11.20
C GLU A 147 33.72 0.09 -9.94
N ALA A 148 34.85 -0.56 -9.98
CA ALA A 148 35.43 -1.20 -8.80
C ALA A 148 35.68 -0.17 -7.70
N LYS A 149 35.32 -0.54 -6.48
CA LYS A 149 35.53 0.31 -5.31
C LYS A 149 36.99 0.33 -4.89
N PRO A 150 37.63 1.50 -4.70
CA PRO A 150 38.97 1.58 -4.15
C PRO A 150 39.09 0.87 -2.80
N ALA A 151 40.24 0.22 -2.55
CA ALA A 151 40.47 -0.51 -1.30
C ALA A 151 40.40 0.41 -0.05
N SER A 152 40.71 1.69 -0.21
CA SER A 152 40.61 2.71 0.85
C SER A 152 39.17 3.11 1.23
N VAL A 153 38.21 2.83 0.34
CA VAL A 153 36.79 3.14 0.60
C VAL A 153 36.13 1.92 1.26
N ARG A 154 35.58 2.08 2.45
CA ARG A 154 34.93 0.99 3.18
C ARG A 154 33.65 0.52 2.50
N SER A 155 32.78 1.47 2.19
CA SER A 155 31.52 1.24 1.47
C SER A 155 31.10 2.50 0.73
N ARG A 156 30.30 2.33 -0.32
CA ARG A 156 29.64 3.42 -1.02
C ARG A 156 28.31 2.96 -1.56
N SER A 157 27.38 3.90 -1.75
CA SER A 157 26.04 3.61 -2.24
C SER A 157 25.59 4.61 -3.29
N LEU A 158 24.74 4.12 -4.18
CA LEU A 158 24.07 4.88 -5.22
C LEU A 158 22.55 4.73 -5.04
N VAL A 159 21.85 5.83 -4.89
CA VAL A 159 20.39 5.86 -4.91
C VAL A 159 19.94 6.34 -6.29
N LEU A 160 19.21 5.49 -7.00
CA LEU A 160 18.52 5.85 -8.23
C LEU A 160 17.06 6.08 -7.93
N THR A 161 16.56 7.28 -8.20
CA THR A 161 15.14 7.59 -8.10
C THR A 161 14.53 7.47 -9.49
N LEU A 162 13.65 6.50 -9.68
CA LEU A 162 12.82 6.38 -10.88
C LEU A 162 11.55 7.20 -10.68
N GLU A 163 11.09 7.84 -11.74
CA GLU A 163 9.82 8.58 -11.74
C GLU A 163 8.93 8.08 -12.86
N THR A 164 7.65 7.90 -12.55
CA THR A 164 6.62 7.58 -13.53
C THR A 164 5.42 8.51 -13.37
N GLY A 165 4.70 8.74 -14.46
CA GLY A 165 3.61 9.70 -14.49
C GLY A 165 4.07 11.11 -14.81
N THR A 166 3.14 12.05 -14.78
CA THR A 166 3.37 13.48 -15.04
C THR A 166 3.00 14.32 -13.83
N TYR A 167 3.81 15.35 -13.58
CA TYR A 167 3.47 16.33 -12.52
C TYR A 167 2.03 16.86 -12.72
N PRO A 168 1.20 16.97 -11.67
CA PRO A 168 1.50 16.78 -10.24
C PRO A 168 1.28 15.34 -9.73
N PHE A 169 1.14 14.35 -10.59
CA PHE A 169 0.76 12.96 -10.25
C PHE A 169 1.90 11.97 -10.47
N SER A 170 3.14 12.47 -10.60
CA SER A 170 4.29 11.59 -10.68
C SER A 170 4.50 10.81 -9.38
N GLN A 171 4.89 9.56 -9.51
CA GLN A 171 5.32 8.70 -8.41
C GLN A 171 6.79 8.37 -8.56
N THR A 172 7.47 8.20 -7.45
CA THR A 172 8.89 7.85 -7.44
C THR A 172 9.12 6.52 -6.78
N THR A 173 10.12 5.80 -7.28
CA THR A 173 10.61 4.52 -6.75
C THR A 173 12.12 4.63 -6.59
N ASP A 174 12.61 4.41 -5.38
CA ASP A 174 14.04 4.41 -5.11
C ASP A 174 14.64 3.01 -5.23
N LEU A 175 15.81 2.96 -5.86
CA LEU A 175 16.66 1.78 -5.98
C LEU A 175 17.98 2.08 -5.27
N LEU A 176 18.39 1.19 -4.40
CA LEU A 176 19.66 1.29 -3.68
C LEU A 176 20.67 0.29 -4.24
N LEU A 177 21.81 0.78 -4.72
CA LEU A 177 22.95 -0.02 -5.12
C LEU A 177 24.11 0.25 -4.16
N MET A 178 24.63 -0.78 -3.54
CA MET A 178 25.71 -0.68 -2.54
C MET A 178 26.94 -1.46 -2.96
N GLN A 179 28.11 -0.90 -2.69
CA GLN A 179 29.41 -1.57 -2.82
C GLN A 179 30.17 -1.48 -1.50
N GLY A 180 30.71 -2.58 -1.04
CA GLY A 180 31.54 -2.60 0.17
C GLY A 180 31.12 -3.64 1.19
N VAL A 181 30.97 -3.26 2.48
CA VAL A 181 30.46 -4.18 3.48
C VAL A 181 29.01 -4.50 3.12
N CYS A 182 28.85 -5.72 2.64
CA CYS A 182 27.58 -6.29 2.28
C CYS A 182 27.14 -7.22 3.41
N PHE A 183 25.97 -6.95 3.99
CA PHE A 183 25.31 -7.88 4.85
C PHE A 183 23.80 -7.62 4.77
N ASP A 184 23.15 -8.41 3.93
CA ASP A 184 21.73 -8.29 3.69
C ASP A 184 21.12 -9.65 3.32
N TYR A 185 19.79 -9.71 3.20
CA TYR A 185 19.11 -10.95 2.86
C TYR A 185 17.86 -10.67 2.03
N TYR A 186 17.38 -11.69 1.37
CA TYR A 186 16.04 -11.74 0.79
C TYR A 186 15.43 -13.13 0.99
N ILE A 187 14.10 -13.20 0.90
CA ILE A 187 13.35 -14.43 1.11
C ILE A 187 12.78 -14.88 -0.22
N GLU A 188 13.03 -16.13 -0.57
CA GLU A 188 12.36 -16.80 -1.69
C GLU A 188 11.12 -17.51 -1.16
N TYR A 189 9.99 -17.13 -1.73
CA TYR A 189 8.69 -17.69 -1.41
C TYR A 189 8.29 -18.77 -2.41
N PRO A 190 7.41 -19.71 -2.02
CA PRO A 190 6.72 -20.54 -2.98
C PRO A 190 6.01 -19.64 -4.04
N PRO A 191 6.04 -20.01 -5.34
CA PRO A 191 5.55 -19.14 -6.42
C PRO A 191 4.09 -18.67 -6.27
N GLU A 192 3.26 -19.46 -5.59
CA GLU A 192 1.83 -19.21 -5.40
C GLU A 192 1.52 -18.45 -4.09
N ASP A 193 2.54 -18.15 -3.29
CA ASP A 193 2.35 -17.46 -2.03
C ASP A 193 2.01 -15.98 -2.28
N PRO A 194 0.88 -15.46 -1.77
CA PRO A 194 0.52 -14.05 -1.94
C PRO A 194 1.54 -13.09 -1.32
N CYS A 195 2.32 -13.58 -0.36
CA CYS A 195 3.41 -12.83 0.28
C CYS A 195 4.73 -12.89 -0.52
N ALA A 196 4.79 -13.54 -1.69
CA ALA A 196 6.00 -13.68 -2.51
C ALA A 196 6.64 -12.33 -2.91
N ARG A 197 5.93 -11.22 -2.78
CA ARG A 197 6.46 -9.87 -2.99
C ARG A 197 7.17 -9.30 -1.77
N HIS A 198 7.01 -9.92 -0.60
CA HIS A 198 7.73 -9.58 0.62
C HIS A 198 9.11 -10.26 0.63
N SER A 199 10.12 -9.58 0.19
CA SER A 199 11.47 -10.15 0.26
C SER A 199 12.11 -10.12 1.66
N ARG A 200 11.42 -9.60 2.67
CA ARG A 200 12.00 -9.28 3.99
C ARG A 200 11.24 -9.82 5.19
N VAL A 201 10.07 -10.37 5.00
CA VAL A 201 9.19 -10.87 6.06
C VAL A 201 8.68 -12.23 5.65
N ILE A 202 8.63 -13.19 6.53
CA ILE A 202 7.91 -14.44 6.33
C ILE A 202 6.53 -14.27 6.93
N GLU A 203 5.51 -14.22 6.10
CA GLU A 203 4.12 -14.16 6.53
C GLU A 203 3.33 -15.36 6.01
N THR A 204 2.54 -15.99 6.87
CA THR A 204 1.58 -17.01 6.49
C THR A 204 0.15 -16.50 6.70
N PRO A 205 -0.75 -16.70 5.73
CA PRO A 205 -2.15 -16.27 5.86
C PRO A 205 -2.90 -17.07 6.94
N PRO A 206 -4.00 -16.51 7.50
CA PRO A 206 -4.76 -17.15 8.57
C PRO A 206 -5.66 -18.29 8.11
N ASP A 207 -5.84 -18.46 6.82
CA ASP A 207 -6.60 -19.56 6.20
C ASP A 207 -5.73 -20.78 5.88
N TYR A 208 -4.47 -20.77 6.35
CA TYR A 208 -3.55 -21.87 6.20
C TYR A 208 -4.09 -23.13 6.90
N ARG A 209 -4.38 -24.17 6.12
CA ARG A 209 -5.00 -25.38 6.59
C ARG A 209 -3.97 -26.36 7.16
N GLU A 210 -4.38 -27.12 8.16
CA GLU A 210 -3.55 -28.14 8.79
C GLU A 210 -3.04 -29.21 7.81
N GLU A 211 -3.78 -29.45 6.72
CA GLU A 211 -3.41 -30.38 5.65
C GLU A 211 -2.07 -30.02 4.99
N GLU A 212 -1.67 -28.75 5.00
CA GLU A 212 -0.39 -28.32 4.47
C GLU A 212 0.77 -28.48 5.47
N GLY A 213 0.46 -28.62 6.76
CA GLY A 213 1.37 -28.95 7.87
C GLY A 213 2.52 -27.96 8.07
N VAL A 214 3.41 -27.82 7.10
CA VAL A 214 4.64 -27.03 7.17
C VAL A 214 4.87 -26.28 5.88
N ARG A 215 5.12 -24.97 5.96
CA ARG A 215 5.59 -24.15 4.84
C ARG A 215 7.09 -23.93 4.93
N THR A 216 7.77 -24.03 3.82
CA THR A 216 9.22 -23.86 3.73
C THR A 216 9.57 -22.63 2.92
N TYR A 217 10.42 -21.78 3.48
CA TYR A 217 10.96 -20.58 2.87
C TYR A 217 12.48 -20.70 2.77
N ILE A 218 13.06 -20.13 1.73
CA ILE A 218 14.51 -20.08 1.57
C ILE A 218 14.94 -18.64 1.84
N VAL A 219 15.84 -18.47 2.81
CA VAL A 219 16.47 -17.18 3.08
C VAL A 219 17.82 -17.19 2.42
N CYS A 220 18.03 -16.26 1.49
CA CYS A 220 19.30 -16.05 0.81
C CYS A 220 20.00 -14.85 1.44
N VAL A 221 21.23 -15.04 1.87
CA VAL A 221 22.05 -14.01 2.52
C VAL A 221 23.17 -13.60 1.56
N ASP A 222 23.18 -12.31 1.23
CA ASP A 222 24.28 -11.67 0.49
C ASP A 222 25.25 -11.08 1.51
N SER A 223 26.43 -11.66 1.67
CA SER A 223 27.41 -11.19 2.65
C SER A 223 28.85 -11.28 2.12
N ASN A 224 29.67 -10.30 2.47
CA ASN A 224 31.11 -10.36 2.27
C ASN A 224 31.87 -10.57 3.59
N GLN A 225 31.18 -10.95 4.65
CA GLN A 225 31.70 -11.24 5.98
C GLN A 225 31.04 -12.49 6.54
N SER A 226 31.70 -13.17 7.48
CA SER A 226 31.07 -14.26 8.21
C SER A 226 29.84 -13.77 8.96
N TRP A 227 28.84 -14.61 9.00
CA TRP A 227 27.59 -14.34 9.71
C TRP A 227 27.07 -15.61 10.34
N ARG A 228 26.16 -15.43 11.27
CA ARG A 228 25.48 -16.52 11.96
C ARG A 228 24.02 -16.17 12.23
N ILE A 229 23.24 -17.20 12.40
CA ILE A 229 21.86 -17.09 12.85
C ILE A 229 21.88 -17.04 14.38
N VAL A 230 21.19 -16.04 14.94
CA VAL A 230 20.98 -15.91 16.37
C VAL A 230 19.49 -16.00 16.61
N SER A 231 19.06 -17.02 17.34
CA SER A 231 17.69 -17.19 17.75
C SER A 231 17.67 -17.22 19.26
N ASP A 232 17.29 -16.14 19.91
CA ASP A 232 17.23 -16.06 21.37
C ASP A 232 16.09 -16.92 21.96
N LYS A 233 15.07 -17.21 21.16
CA LYS A 233 13.99 -18.16 21.47
C LYS A 233 13.42 -18.65 20.14
N ALA A 234 13.97 -19.74 19.63
CA ALA A 234 13.27 -20.46 18.58
C ALA A 234 11.86 -20.78 19.07
N ALA A 235 10.85 -20.13 18.50
CA ALA A 235 9.49 -20.52 18.76
C ALA A 235 9.33 -21.99 18.29
N ASP A 236 8.69 -22.82 19.08
CA ASP A 236 8.48 -24.26 18.84
C ASP A 236 7.80 -24.57 17.49
N TRP A 237 7.27 -23.55 16.85
CA TRP A 237 6.59 -23.62 15.56
C TRP A 237 7.45 -23.16 14.37
N VAL A 238 8.73 -22.85 14.60
CA VAL A 238 9.69 -22.45 13.55
C VAL A 238 10.92 -23.33 13.64
N GLU A 239 11.26 -24.01 12.55
CA GLU A 239 12.50 -24.74 12.40
C GLU A 239 13.42 -24.00 11.41
N VAL A 240 14.68 -23.90 11.77
CA VAL A 240 15.70 -23.23 10.96
C VAL A 240 16.81 -24.22 10.66
N SER A 241 17.16 -24.40 9.38
CA SER A 241 18.30 -25.25 9.01
C SER A 241 19.64 -24.57 9.27
N GLU A 242 20.70 -25.36 9.34
CA GLU A 242 22.05 -24.82 9.28
C GLU A 242 22.28 -24.08 7.95
N PRO A 243 23.06 -22.99 7.96
CA PRO A 243 23.37 -22.25 6.75
C PRO A 243 24.25 -23.06 5.77
N GLU A 244 23.85 -23.07 4.50
CA GLU A 244 24.67 -23.53 3.39
C GLU A 244 25.46 -22.34 2.83
N LEU A 245 26.76 -22.25 3.09
CA LEU A 245 27.59 -21.19 2.54
C LEU A 245 28.06 -21.56 1.14
N LEU A 246 28.05 -20.60 0.23
CA LEU A 246 28.61 -20.78 -1.10
C LEU A 246 30.14 -20.85 -1.02
N GLN A 247 30.74 -21.83 -1.69
CA GLN A 247 32.16 -22.11 -1.61
C GLN A 247 33.03 -20.90 -2.03
N GLY A 248 33.89 -20.44 -1.13
CA GLY A 248 34.75 -19.27 -1.32
C GLY A 248 34.07 -17.90 -1.16
N HIS A 249 32.83 -17.88 -0.70
CA HIS A 249 32.06 -16.68 -0.43
C HIS A 249 31.43 -16.77 0.96
N TYR A 250 30.99 -15.63 1.49
CA TYR A 250 30.16 -15.56 2.69
C TYR A 250 28.68 -15.50 2.36
N ASP A 251 28.35 -15.45 1.08
CA ASP A 251 26.96 -15.62 0.63
C ASP A 251 26.49 -17.01 1.02
N GLY A 252 25.23 -17.12 1.41
CA GLY A 252 24.68 -18.38 1.85
C GLY A 252 23.17 -18.40 1.80
N ARG A 253 22.63 -19.56 2.08
CA ARG A 253 21.19 -19.76 2.20
C ARG A 253 20.88 -20.73 3.31
N PHE A 254 19.68 -20.60 3.85
CA PHE A 254 19.12 -21.55 4.81
C PHE A 254 17.61 -21.64 4.64
N THR A 255 17.03 -22.68 5.17
CA THR A 255 15.58 -22.87 5.14
C THR A 255 14.94 -22.50 6.46
N VAL A 256 13.78 -21.87 6.38
CA VAL A 256 12.88 -21.61 7.51
C VAL A 256 11.60 -22.37 7.25
N LYS A 257 11.29 -23.31 8.13
CA LYS A 257 10.04 -24.06 8.11
C LYS A 257 9.11 -23.49 9.16
N VAL A 258 7.90 -23.18 8.75
CA VAL A 258 6.86 -22.60 9.61
C VAL A 258 5.72 -23.58 9.71
N HIS A 259 5.48 -24.10 10.91
CA HIS A 259 4.39 -25.01 11.21
C HIS A 259 3.05 -24.28 11.27
N SER A 260 1.99 -24.93 10.79
CA SER A 260 0.64 -24.37 10.79
C SER A 260 0.18 -23.94 12.18
N ASN A 261 -0.58 -22.84 12.24
CA ASN A 261 -1.29 -22.43 13.45
C ASN A 261 -2.80 -22.74 13.43
N ALA A 262 -3.26 -23.55 12.49
CA ALA A 262 -4.69 -23.81 12.28
C ALA A 262 -5.44 -24.25 13.55
N GLY A 263 -4.79 -25.04 14.43
CA GLY A 263 -5.34 -25.45 15.73
C GLY A 263 -4.98 -24.54 16.93
N TYR A 264 -4.22 -23.45 16.71
CA TYR A 264 -3.69 -22.66 17.82
C TYR A 264 -4.70 -21.64 18.33
N ARG A 265 -5.27 -21.88 19.53
CA ARG A 265 -6.22 -20.97 20.22
C ARG A 265 -7.32 -20.45 19.29
N VAL A 266 -8.01 -21.34 18.59
CA VAL A 266 -9.02 -20.98 17.57
C VAL A 266 -10.21 -20.23 18.19
N ARG A 267 -10.64 -19.15 17.52
CA ARG A 267 -11.81 -18.35 17.88
C ARG A 267 -12.54 -17.89 16.61
N GLY A 268 -13.84 -18.15 16.53
CA GLY A 268 -14.65 -17.78 15.37
C GLY A 268 -14.03 -18.25 14.04
N GLY A 269 -13.50 -19.47 14.01
CA GLY A 269 -12.90 -20.09 12.83
C GLY A 269 -11.47 -19.61 12.51
N PHE A 270 -10.88 -18.68 13.27
CA PHE A 270 -9.51 -18.18 13.04
C PHE A 270 -8.57 -18.56 14.18
N PRO A 271 -7.32 -18.94 13.89
CA PRO A 271 -6.30 -19.14 14.91
C PRO A 271 -5.85 -17.82 15.53
N ALA A 272 -5.24 -17.86 16.70
CA ALA A 272 -4.55 -16.70 17.23
C ALA A 272 -3.31 -16.39 16.37
N ALA A 273 -3.12 -15.12 16.06
CA ALA A 273 -1.90 -14.65 15.39
C ALA A 273 -0.69 -14.79 16.34
N ARG A 274 0.47 -15.09 15.76
CA ARG A 274 1.74 -15.19 16.49
C ARG A 274 2.90 -14.71 15.64
N HIS A 275 3.98 -14.30 16.30
CA HIS A 275 5.19 -13.87 15.61
C HIS A 275 6.44 -14.31 16.35
N THR A 276 7.54 -14.31 15.63
CA THR A 276 8.89 -14.41 16.20
C THR A 276 9.85 -13.65 15.29
N VAL A 277 11.02 -13.34 15.81
CA VAL A 277 12.08 -12.67 15.06
C VAL A 277 13.31 -13.58 15.04
N LEU A 278 13.85 -13.76 13.84
CA LEU A 278 15.11 -14.45 13.61
C LEU A 278 16.16 -13.40 13.24
N SER A 279 17.24 -13.33 14.00
CA SER A 279 18.30 -12.35 13.77
C SER A 279 19.50 -12.98 13.07
N LEU A 280 19.96 -12.32 12.02
CA LEU A 280 21.24 -12.60 11.37
C LEU A 280 22.26 -11.60 11.89
N VAL A 281 23.43 -12.06 12.32
CA VAL A 281 24.47 -11.20 12.89
C VAL A 281 25.78 -11.49 12.19
N ASN A 282 26.45 -10.45 11.66
CA ASN A 282 27.76 -10.58 11.04
C ASN A 282 28.89 -10.32 12.06
N ASP A 283 30.14 -10.57 11.66
CA ASP A 283 31.33 -10.39 12.50
C ASP A 283 31.56 -8.94 12.96
N THR A 284 30.98 -7.97 12.27
CA THR A 284 31.07 -6.55 12.67
C THR A 284 29.94 -6.12 13.63
N GLY A 285 29.07 -7.05 14.01
CA GLY A 285 27.96 -6.79 14.91
C GLY A 285 26.73 -6.15 14.25
N VAL A 286 26.68 -6.10 12.91
CA VAL A 286 25.48 -5.65 12.22
C VAL A 286 24.41 -6.73 12.30
N VAL A 287 23.22 -6.34 12.72
CA VAL A 287 22.06 -7.23 12.87
C VAL A 287 21.09 -7.00 11.69
N ARG A 288 20.49 -8.09 11.25
CA ARG A 288 19.38 -8.10 10.27
C ARG A 288 18.29 -9.00 10.80
N ASP A 289 17.15 -8.42 11.08
CA ASP A 289 16.02 -9.13 11.65
C ASP A 289 15.03 -9.58 10.57
N ILE A 290 14.60 -10.83 10.69
CA ILE A 290 13.60 -11.46 9.85
C ILE A 290 12.36 -11.65 10.72
N LEU A 291 11.31 -10.89 10.47
CA LEU A 291 10.02 -11.09 11.12
C LEU A 291 9.34 -12.32 10.50
N ILE A 292 8.95 -13.27 11.34
CA ILE A 292 8.14 -14.42 10.97
C ILE A 292 6.78 -14.23 11.64
N TYR A 293 5.73 -14.14 10.83
CA TYR A 293 4.39 -13.80 11.27
C TYR A 293 3.37 -14.81 10.74
N GLN A 294 2.53 -15.31 11.64
CA GLN A 294 1.35 -16.11 11.27
C GLN A 294 0.08 -15.35 11.63
N GLY A 295 -0.76 -15.17 10.62
CA GLY A 295 -1.98 -14.42 10.73
C GLY A 295 -3.08 -15.12 11.53
N GLY A 296 -4.13 -14.33 11.82
CA GLY A 296 -5.29 -14.80 12.53
C GLY A 296 -6.02 -13.69 13.28
N TYR A 297 -6.26 -13.87 14.57
CA TYR A 297 -6.78 -12.81 15.43
C TYR A 297 -5.74 -12.41 16.49
N VAL A 298 -5.90 -11.20 16.99
CA VAL A 298 -5.10 -10.60 18.05
C VAL A 298 -6.00 -10.10 19.17
N ARG A 299 -5.45 -9.93 20.37
CA ARG A 299 -6.16 -9.32 21.49
C ARG A 299 -5.65 -7.89 21.71
N ILE A 300 -6.55 -6.91 21.64
CA ILE A 300 -6.24 -5.50 21.85
C ILE A 300 -7.23 -4.93 22.86
N ARG A 301 -6.71 -4.42 23.98
CA ARG A 301 -7.51 -3.89 25.10
C ARG A 301 -8.58 -4.87 25.57
N GLY A 302 -8.21 -6.14 25.66
CA GLY A 302 -9.11 -7.22 26.11
C GLY A 302 -10.13 -7.68 25.07
N LYS A 303 -10.19 -7.07 23.90
CA LYS A 303 -11.07 -7.46 22.78
C LYS A 303 -10.28 -8.18 21.68
N TYR A 304 -10.94 -9.09 20.97
CA TYR A 304 -10.32 -9.88 19.89
C TYR A 304 -10.63 -9.27 18.54
N TRP A 305 -9.59 -9.00 17.75
CA TRP A 305 -9.63 -8.35 16.46
C TRP A 305 -9.03 -9.26 15.40
N LEU A 306 -9.57 -9.26 14.19
CA LEU A 306 -8.84 -9.83 13.06
C LEU A 306 -7.58 -8.99 12.79
N ASP A 307 -6.48 -9.65 12.49
CA ASP A 307 -5.17 -9.00 12.30
C ASP A 307 -5.07 -8.18 11.01
N ARG A 308 -6.04 -8.35 10.10
CA ARG A 308 -6.08 -7.74 8.77
C ARG A 308 -7.47 -7.28 8.36
N ASN A 309 -7.53 -6.48 7.30
CA ASN A 309 -8.78 -5.95 6.77
C ASN A 309 -9.63 -7.04 6.10
N LEU A 310 -10.92 -6.77 5.98
CA LEU A 310 -11.81 -7.64 5.22
C LEU A 310 -11.62 -7.46 3.71
N ALA A 311 -11.79 -8.55 3.00
CA ALA A 311 -11.97 -8.61 1.56
C ALA A 311 -13.41 -9.01 1.20
N ALA A 312 -13.75 -9.00 -0.08
CA ALA A 312 -15.08 -9.35 -0.56
C ALA A 312 -15.52 -10.75 -0.12
N GLY A 313 -16.81 -10.92 0.15
CA GLY A 313 -17.42 -12.22 0.49
C GLY A 313 -17.02 -12.77 1.85
N GLY A 314 -16.75 -11.90 2.84
CA GLY A 314 -16.37 -12.31 4.19
C GLY A 314 -14.95 -12.89 4.31
N LYS A 315 -14.15 -12.79 3.25
CA LYS A 315 -12.74 -13.18 3.25
C LYS A 315 -11.89 -12.11 3.94
N LEU A 316 -10.64 -12.45 4.20
CA LEU A 316 -9.64 -11.52 4.69
C LEU A 316 -8.73 -11.03 3.57
N ALA A 317 -8.11 -9.88 3.75
CA ALA A 317 -6.99 -9.44 2.94
C ALA A 317 -5.89 -10.51 2.96
N GLN A 318 -5.17 -10.67 1.86
CA GLN A 318 -4.20 -11.76 1.71
C GLN A 318 -3.02 -11.62 2.66
N VAL A 319 -2.58 -10.38 2.92
CA VAL A 319 -1.47 -10.10 3.83
C VAL A 319 -1.90 -9.11 4.91
N ALA A 320 -1.35 -9.25 6.12
CA ALA A 320 -1.52 -8.32 7.23
C ALA A 320 -0.43 -7.25 7.21
N ILE A 321 0.81 -7.65 6.89
CA ILE A 321 1.98 -6.79 6.93
C ILE A 321 2.06 -5.98 5.63
N PRO A 322 2.14 -4.65 5.70
CA PRO A 322 2.22 -3.82 4.51
C PRO A 322 3.49 -4.09 3.69
N LEU A 323 3.37 -4.10 2.38
CA LEU A 323 4.44 -4.41 1.43
C LEU A 323 5.30 -3.19 1.04
N GLY A 324 5.35 -2.15 1.88
CA GLY A 324 6.01 -0.88 1.57
C GLY A 324 5.11 0.08 0.79
N LEU A 325 5.62 1.28 0.50
CA LEU A 325 4.84 2.40 -0.07
C LEU A 325 4.29 2.17 -1.48
N GLU A 326 4.90 1.29 -2.24
CA GLU A 326 4.74 1.24 -3.70
C GLU A 326 4.18 -0.08 -4.21
N VAL A 327 4.06 -1.08 -3.37
CA VAL A 327 3.51 -2.36 -3.80
C VAL A 327 1.99 -2.31 -3.71
N ASP A 328 1.35 -2.99 -4.63
CA ASP A 328 -0.10 -3.06 -4.75
C ASP A 328 -0.78 -3.28 -3.40
N THR A 329 -1.30 -2.19 -2.85
CA THR A 329 -2.01 -2.17 -1.58
C THR A 329 -3.29 -3.01 -1.60
N THR A 330 -3.67 -3.62 -2.73
CA THR A 330 -4.84 -4.51 -2.81
C THR A 330 -4.67 -5.73 -1.93
N LEU A 331 -3.45 -6.25 -1.76
CA LEU A 331 -3.18 -7.45 -0.97
C LEU A 331 -3.41 -7.24 0.53
N ASN A 332 -3.09 -6.08 1.07
CA ASN A 332 -3.23 -5.77 2.51
C ASN A 332 -4.42 -4.87 2.84
N ARG A 333 -4.89 -4.11 1.87
CA ARG A 333 -6.01 -3.17 2.03
C ARG A 333 -7.34 -3.89 2.27
N GLY A 334 -7.54 -5.05 1.64
CA GLY A 334 -8.84 -5.65 1.52
C GLY A 334 -9.75 -4.87 0.55
N THR A 335 -11.03 -4.89 0.82
CA THR A 335 -12.07 -4.27 -0.01
C THR A 335 -12.59 -2.98 0.65
N TYR A 336 -13.06 -2.05 -0.18
CA TYR A 336 -13.80 -0.87 0.30
C TYR A 336 -15.29 -1.18 0.34
N PHE A 337 -15.90 -0.97 1.50
CA PHE A 337 -17.32 -1.12 1.72
C PHE A 337 -18.01 0.24 1.85
N GLN A 338 -19.17 0.41 1.24
CA GLN A 338 -20.06 1.49 1.62
C GLN A 338 -20.73 1.15 2.95
N PHE A 339 -21.02 2.17 3.76
CA PHE A 339 -21.65 1.97 5.06
C PHE A 339 -23.00 1.25 4.92
N GLY A 340 -23.17 0.16 5.67
CA GLY A 340 -24.40 -0.63 5.64
C GLY A 340 -24.51 -1.60 4.45
N CYS A 341 -23.46 -1.78 3.64
CA CYS A 341 -23.42 -2.73 2.54
C CYS A 341 -22.66 -4.00 2.92
N PRO A 342 -23.20 -5.20 2.62
CA PRO A 342 -22.50 -6.46 2.90
C PRO A 342 -21.47 -6.83 1.83
N THR A 343 -21.47 -6.13 0.70
CA THR A 343 -20.61 -6.43 -0.45
C THR A 343 -19.82 -5.21 -0.88
N ASP A 344 -18.80 -5.45 -1.68
CA ASP A 344 -17.99 -4.41 -2.34
C ASP A 344 -18.64 -3.88 -3.63
N ARG A 345 -19.86 -4.29 -3.94
CA ARG A 345 -20.57 -3.79 -5.12
C ARG A 345 -20.90 -2.33 -4.94
N TRP A 346 -20.45 -1.55 -5.89
CA TRP A 346 -20.85 -0.16 -6.07
C TRP A 346 -22.04 -0.15 -7.02
N GLU A 347 -23.18 0.31 -6.54
CA GLU A 347 -24.29 0.57 -7.44
C GLU A 347 -23.92 1.71 -8.39
N GLU A 348 -24.31 1.58 -9.66
CA GLU A 348 -23.96 2.51 -10.74
C GLU A 348 -24.29 3.97 -10.44
N ASN A 349 -25.21 4.23 -9.53
CA ASN A 349 -25.66 5.58 -9.17
C ASN A 349 -25.05 6.12 -7.86
N PHE A 350 -24.09 5.45 -7.26
CA PHE A 350 -23.44 5.88 -5.99
C PHE A 350 -24.42 6.27 -4.87
N MET A 351 -25.61 5.72 -4.91
CA MET A 351 -26.60 5.93 -3.85
C MET A 351 -26.10 5.26 -2.57
N PRO A 352 -26.21 5.94 -1.43
CA PRO A 352 -25.87 5.30 -0.18
C PRO A 352 -26.71 4.06 0.02
N CYS A 353 -26.11 2.97 0.45
CA CYS A 353 -26.85 1.83 0.94
C CYS A 353 -27.80 2.32 2.03
N ARG A 354 -29.08 2.01 1.93
CA ARG A 354 -30.08 2.43 2.94
C ARG A 354 -29.98 1.63 4.22
N GLY A 355 -29.10 0.63 4.25
CA GLY A 355 -28.88 -0.22 5.38
C GLY A 355 -28.02 0.40 6.48
N SER A 356 -28.06 -0.23 7.62
CA SER A 356 -27.11 -0.07 8.70
C SER A 356 -26.58 -1.44 9.09
N TRP A 357 -25.32 -1.54 9.47
CA TRP A 357 -24.76 -2.80 9.96
C TRP A 357 -25.25 -3.16 11.37
N TYR A 358 -25.84 -2.19 12.06
CA TYR A 358 -26.41 -2.39 13.40
C TYR A 358 -27.85 -1.90 13.46
N ASP A 359 -28.65 -2.65 14.18
CA ASP A 359 -29.96 -2.21 14.65
C ASP A 359 -29.76 -1.63 16.06
N GLY A 360 -29.80 -0.31 16.20
CA GLY A 360 -29.65 0.36 17.49
C GLY A 360 -28.89 1.68 17.44
N THR A 361 -28.49 2.17 18.62
CA THR A 361 -27.76 3.43 18.75
C THR A 361 -26.25 3.24 18.48
N ALA A 362 -25.56 4.36 18.23
CA ALA A 362 -24.10 4.38 18.02
C ALA A 362 -23.29 3.79 19.19
N GLU A 363 -23.85 3.71 20.38
CA GLU A 363 -23.18 3.32 21.62
C GLU A 363 -23.43 1.87 22.04
N SER A 364 -24.51 1.29 21.57
CA SER A 364 -24.86 -0.10 21.86
C SER A 364 -25.42 -0.77 20.61
N PRO A 365 -24.64 -1.56 19.91
CA PRO A 365 -25.12 -2.35 18.78
C PRO A 365 -26.05 -3.42 19.32
N ALA A 366 -27.37 -3.17 19.25
CA ALA A 366 -28.37 -4.08 19.79
C ALA A 366 -28.45 -5.40 19.00
N ARG A 367 -28.15 -5.39 17.73
CA ARG A 367 -28.06 -6.58 16.86
C ARG A 367 -27.16 -6.32 15.67
N ILE A 368 -26.35 -7.32 15.35
CA ILE A 368 -25.66 -7.42 14.06
C ILE A 368 -26.72 -7.91 13.08
N ASN A 369 -26.85 -7.24 11.97
CA ASN A 369 -27.75 -7.68 10.91
C ASN A 369 -26.96 -8.41 9.81
N GLU A 370 -27.69 -9.02 8.90
CA GLU A 370 -27.17 -9.75 7.74
C GLU A 370 -26.34 -8.91 6.76
N LEU A 371 -26.35 -7.58 6.95
CA LEU A 371 -25.58 -6.64 6.14
C LEU A 371 -24.14 -6.46 6.63
N ASP A 372 -23.77 -6.99 7.79
CA ASP A 372 -22.39 -6.95 8.27
C ASP A 372 -21.51 -7.87 7.39
N PRO A 373 -20.46 -7.34 6.75
CA PRO A 373 -19.61 -8.12 5.86
C PRO A 373 -18.63 -9.05 6.59
N SER A 374 -18.62 -9.04 7.92
CA SER A 374 -17.69 -9.83 8.72
C SER A 374 -17.94 -11.34 8.61
N PRO A 375 -16.91 -12.17 8.77
CA PRO A 375 -17.09 -13.62 8.86
C PRO A 375 -17.98 -14.01 10.04
N GLU A 376 -18.52 -15.23 10.00
CA GLU A 376 -19.36 -15.74 11.07
C GLU A 376 -18.65 -15.68 12.43
N GLY A 377 -19.36 -15.22 13.45
CA GLY A 377 -18.82 -15.00 14.78
C GLY A 377 -18.09 -13.67 14.96
N TRP A 378 -17.91 -12.91 13.89
CA TRP A 378 -17.25 -11.60 13.89
C TRP A 378 -18.23 -10.50 13.50
N ARG A 379 -17.89 -9.26 13.77
CA ARG A 379 -18.66 -8.06 13.43
C ARG A 379 -17.77 -6.84 13.25
N LEU A 380 -18.31 -5.79 12.70
CA LEU A 380 -17.65 -4.49 12.72
C LEU A 380 -17.57 -3.95 14.15
N PRO A 381 -16.51 -3.22 14.50
CA PRO A 381 -16.39 -2.57 15.81
C PRO A 381 -17.36 -1.39 15.94
N SER A 382 -17.87 -1.17 17.13
CA SER A 382 -18.55 0.07 17.47
C SER A 382 -17.57 1.25 17.54
N ARG A 383 -18.10 2.48 17.64
CA ARG A 383 -17.31 3.68 17.86
C ARG A 383 -16.42 3.57 19.10
N ILE A 384 -16.99 3.11 20.21
CA ILE A 384 -16.26 2.97 21.49
C ILE A 384 -15.13 1.93 21.40
N GLU A 385 -15.37 0.82 20.71
CA GLU A 385 -14.34 -0.21 20.51
C GLU A 385 -13.20 0.30 19.61
N MET A 386 -13.53 1.12 18.61
CA MET A 386 -12.51 1.76 17.78
C MET A 386 -11.69 2.80 18.56
N GLU A 387 -12.28 3.52 19.52
CA GLU A 387 -11.57 4.39 20.45
C GLU A 387 -10.57 3.59 21.31
N ALA A 388 -10.94 2.38 21.75
CA ALA A 388 -10.03 1.51 22.48
C ALA A 388 -8.84 1.08 21.61
N LEU A 389 -9.05 0.81 20.32
CA LEU A 389 -7.98 0.54 19.36
C LEU A 389 -6.99 1.71 19.25
N MET A 390 -7.50 2.94 19.15
CA MET A 390 -6.69 4.16 19.05
C MET A 390 -5.75 4.36 20.26
N ASN A 391 -6.19 3.94 21.42
CA ASN A 391 -5.43 4.05 22.66
C ASN A 391 -4.45 2.88 22.90
N SER A 392 -4.24 2.02 21.91
CA SER A 392 -3.29 0.93 21.99
C SER A 392 -1.85 1.43 21.86
N PRO A 393 -0.89 0.81 22.55
CA PRO A 393 0.50 1.21 22.42
C PRO A 393 1.02 0.99 21.01
N ALA A 394 1.90 1.88 20.55
CA ALA A 394 2.64 1.66 19.32
C ALA A 394 3.59 0.47 19.48
N ALA A 395 3.79 -0.29 18.43
CA ALA A 395 4.77 -1.36 18.43
C ALA A 395 6.20 -0.79 18.57
N PRO A 396 7.12 -1.53 19.21
CA PRO A 396 8.53 -1.16 19.26
C PRO A 396 9.14 -0.91 17.88
N MET A 397 10.19 -0.10 17.83
CA MET A 397 10.84 0.28 16.56
C MET A 397 11.38 -0.93 15.78
N GLU A 398 11.79 -1.99 16.45
CA GLU A 398 12.28 -3.24 15.84
C GLU A 398 11.19 -3.95 15.02
N LEU A 399 9.94 -3.78 15.39
CA LEU A 399 8.78 -4.29 14.67
C LEU A 399 8.21 -3.29 13.66
N GLN A 400 8.70 -2.04 13.69
CA GLN A 400 8.36 -0.98 12.74
C GLN A 400 9.51 -0.84 11.74
N ARG A 401 9.34 -1.36 10.55
CA ARG A 401 10.38 -1.26 9.51
C ARG A 401 10.52 0.18 9.05
N GLU A 402 11.76 0.62 8.75
CA GLU A 402 12.00 1.97 8.21
C GLU A 402 11.22 2.25 6.92
N GLU A 403 11.01 1.20 6.13
CA GLU A 403 10.23 1.25 4.89
C GLU A 403 8.72 1.42 5.14
N ASP A 404 8.25 1.12 6.36
CA ASP A 404 6.83 1.12 6.74
C ASP A 404 6.37 2.40 7.45
N ARG A 405 7.10 3.51 7.29
CA ARG A 405 6.77 4.80 7.93
C ARG A 405 5.36 5.32 7.66
N THR A 406 4.69 4.75 6.67
CA THR A 406 3.33 5.12 6.26
C THR A 406 2.24 4.29 6.90
N ASN A 407 2.58 3.22 7.61
CA ASN A 407 1.62 2.37 8.27
C ASN A 407 1.66 2.55 9.78
N ILE A 408 0.51 2.41 10.42
CA ILE A 408 0.47 2.34 11.88
C ILE A 408 0.67 0.88 12.28
N CYS A 409 1.64 0.66 13.14
CA CYS A 409 1.86 -0.61 13.79
C CYS A 409 1.56 -0.47 15.28
N LEU A 410 0.54 -1.16 15.75
CA LEU A 410 0.13 -1.24 17.14
C LEU A 410 0.66 -2.53 17.75
N LEU A 411 0.76 -2.56 19.08
CA LEU A 411 1.09 -3.76 19.82
C LEU A 411 -0.18 -4.33 20.46
N SER A 412 -0.44 -5.60 20.22
CA SER A 412 -1.53 -6.33 20.89
C SER A 412 -1.20 -6.60 22.36
N ASP A 413 -2.20 -7.01 23.15
CA ASP A 413 -2.02 -7.38 24.55
C ASP A 413 -1.03 -8.54 24.74
N ASP A 414 -0.90 -9.40 23.73
CA ASP A 414 0.00 -10.56 23.71
C ASP A 414 1.34 -10.25 23.00
N GLY A 415 1.62 -8.98 22.70
CA GLY A 415 2.86 -8.52 22.09
C GLY A 415 2.96 -8.74 20.57
N VAL A 416 1.90 -9.19 19.91
CA VAL A 416 1.88 -9.39 18.46
C VAL A 416 1.70 -8.04 17.74
N PRO A 417 2.51 -7.71 16.71
CA PRO A 417 2.34 -6.49 15.94
C PRO A 417 1.06 -6.53 15.11
N VAL A 418 0.35 -5.41 15.06
CA VAL A 418 -0.89 -5.25 14.29
C VAL A 418 -0.79 -4.04 13.39
N TYR A 419 -0.87 -4.26 12.11
CA TYR A 419 -0.71 -3.21 11.11
C TYR A 419 -2.06 -2.65 10.66
N LEU A 420 -2.15 -1.32 10.59
CA LEU A 420 -3.25 -0.59 9.96
C LEU A 420 -2.73 0.04 8.66
N PRO A 421 -2.97 -0.61 7.51
CA PRO A 421 -2.51 -0.10 6.23
C PRO A 421 -3.13 1.25 5.88
N LEU A 422 -2.34 2.15 5.32
CA LEU A 422 -2.82 3.42 4.79
C LEU A 422 -3.45 3.21 3.41
N CYS A 423 -4.73 2.87 3.40
CA CYS A 423 -5.43 2.38 2.21
C CYS A 423 -6.06 3.45 1.33
N GLY A 424 -6.15 4.72 1.79
CA GLY A 424 -7.01 5.70 1.14
C GLY A 424 -8.49 5.39 1.34
N HIS A 425 -9.32 5.82 0.41
CA HIS A 425 -10.76 5.56 0.42
C HIS A 425 -11.32 5.56 -1.00
N ARG A 426 -12.57 5.14 -1.17
CA ARG A 426 -13.28 5.20 -2.44
C ARG A 426 -14.24 6.38 -2.46
N SER A 427 -14.15 7.18 -3.52
CA SER A 427 -15.01 8.36 -3.72
C SER A 427 -16.48 7.97 -3.83
N HIS A 428 -17.34 8.80 -3.26
CA HIS A 428 -18.79 8.69 -3.39
C HIS A 428 -19.32 9.22 -4.74
N ILE A 429 -18.48 9.92 -5.51
CA ILE A 429 -18.94 10.56 -6.77
C ILE A 429 -18.90 9.56 -7.91
N ASN A 430 -17.86 8.75 -7.99
CA ASN A 430 -17.62 7.85 -9.13
C ASN A 430 -17.02 6.49 -8.74
N GLY A 431 -16.95 6.17 -7.44
CA GLY A 431 -16.38 4.91 -6.96
C GLY A 431 -14.86 4.77 -7.16
N CYS A 432 -14.18 5.77 -7.73
CA CYS A 432 -12.74 5.71 -7.91
C CYS A 432 -11.99 5.77 -6.58
N ARG A 433 -10.89 5.05 -6.50
CA ARG A 433 -9.99 5.10 -5.36
C ARG A 433 -9.32 6.46 -5.26
N ILE A 434 -9.36 7.05 -4.08
CA ILE A 434 -8.65 8.27 -3.75
C ILE A 434 -7.55 7.90 -2.75
N VAL A 435 -6.30 8.06 -3.17
CA VAL A 435 -5.14 8.00 -2.29
C VAL A 435 -4.77 9.44 -1.97
N ILE A 436 -5.21 9.91 -0.81
CA ILE A 436 -4.87 11.26 -0.35
C ILE A 436 -3.67 11.13 0.58
N PRO A 437 -2.68 12.03 0.51
CA PRO A 437 -1.57 12.06 1.46
C PRO A 437 -2.00 12.22 2.92
N HIS A 438 -3.26 12.60 3.14
CA HIS A 438 -3.82 12.90 4.46
C HIS A 438 -5.15 12.16 4.64
N GLY A 439 -5.25 11.38 5.72
CA GLY A 439 -6.50 10.85 6.20
C GLY A 439 -7.00 9.57 5.52
N HIS A 440 -6.39 8.45 5.88
CA HIS A 440 -6.91 7.13 5.57
C HIS A 440 -8.06 6.82 6.50
N ARG A 441 -9.07 6.11 6.01
CA ARG A 441 -10.34 5.90 6.73
C ARG A 441 -10.65 4.43 6.90
N TYR A 442 -11.24 4.10 8.04
CA TYR A 442 -11.82 2.79 8.36
C TYR A 442 -13.21 2.98 8.91
N TRP A 443 -14.20 2.27 8.40
CA TRP A 443 -15.53 2.29 8.98
C TRP A 443 -15.58 1.65 10.37
N THR A 444 -16.35 2.24 11.25
CA THR A 444 -16.98 1.55 12.38
C THR A 444 -18.38 1.08 11.98
N GLY A 445 -19.00 0.20 12.77
CA GLY A 445 -20.40 -0.17 12.57
C GLY A 445 -21.38 0.90 13.05
N SER A 446 -20.91 1.91 13.80
CA SER A 446 -21.76 2.92 14.43
C SER A 446 -22.18 4.02 13.49
N SER A 447 -23.47 4.33 13.49
CA SER A 447 -24.10 5.40 12.72
C SER A 447 -24.21 6.65 13.56
N GLN A 448 -23.86 7.82 13.02
CA GLN A 448 -24.10 9.12 13.68
C GLN A 448 -25.48 9.67 13.30
N SER A 449 -25.87 9.48 12.04
CA SER A 449 -27.14 9.98 11.51
C SER A 449 -27.56 9.13 10.29
N PRO A 450 -28.70 9.36 9.69
CA PRO A 450 -29.08 8.71 8.43
C PRO A 450 -28.04 8.89 7.32
N VAL A 451 -27.29 10.00 7.32
CA VAL A 451 -26.35 10.37 6.26
C VAL A 451 -24.89 10.06 6.64
N TYR A 452 -24.55 10.09 7.92
CA TYR A 452 -23.19 9.99 8.41
C TYR A 452 -22.97 8.73 9.28
N GLY A 453 -21.85 8.04 9.04
CA GLY A 453 -21.32 6.97 9.87
C GLY A 453 -20.02 7.40 10.55
N TYR A 454 -19.68 6.78 11.68
CA TYR A 454 -18.38 7.01 12.32
C TYR A 454 -17.27 6.25 11.61
N SER A 455 -16.13 6.91 11.44
CA SER A 455 -14.91 6.34 10.86
C SER A 455 -13.70 6.65 11.73
N LEU A 456 -12.74 5.75 11.74
CA LEU A 456 -11.39 6.02 12.22
C LEU A 456 -10.59 6.70 11.10
N CYS A 457 -10.07 7.88 11.38
CA CYS A 457 -9.05 8.52 10.57
C CYS A 457 -7.66 8.12 11.05
N VAL A 458 -6.82 7.72 10.11
CA VAL A 458 -5.43 7.37 10.33
C VAL A 458 -4.57 8.28 9.45
N GLU A 459 -3.71 9.09 10.06
CA GLU A 459 -2.83 9.99 9.34
C GLU A 459 -1.41 9.42 9.18
N PRO A 460 -0.66 9.82 8.15
CA PRO A 460 0.76 9.48 8.01
C PRO A 460 1.62 9.93 9.20
N SER A 461 1.19 10.96 9.91
CA SER A 461 1.78 11.44 11.17
C SER A 461 1.62 10.45 12.33
N ARG A 462 0.93 9.32 12.11
CA ARG A 462 0.52 8.33 13.13
C ARG A 462 -0.53 8.83 14.12
N GLN A 463 -1.14 9.96 13.83
CA GLN A 463 -2.31 10.39 14.60
C GLN A 463 -3.54 9.60 14.16
N MET A 464 -4.32 9.21 15.14
CA MET A 464 -5.60 8.52 14.95
C MET A 464 -6.69 9.31 15.67
N TYR A 465 -7.81 9.50 15.01
CA TYR A 465 -8.98 10.14 15.62
C TYR A 465 -10.26 9.68 14.94
N LEU A 466 -11.36 9.74 15.69
CA LEU A 466 -12.67 9.43 15.15
C LEU A 466 -13.26 10.64 14.43
N MET A 467 -13.89 10.33 13.30
CA MET A 467 -14.63 11.30 12.50
C MET A 467 -16.03 10.76 12.19
N HIS A 468 -16.79 11.57 11.50
CA HIS A 468 -18.01 11.16 10.82
C HIS A 468 -17.88 11.49 9.34
N ASP A 469 -18.14 10.50 8.51
CA ASP A 469 -18.06 10.58 7.06
C ASP A 469 -19.40 10.20 6.44
N MET A 470 -19.68 10.74 5.23
CA MET A 470 -20.90 10.36 4.52
C MET A 470 -20.91 8.87 4.20
N LYS A 471 -21.98 8.18 4.53
CA LYS A 471 -22.15 6.73 4.36
C LYS A 471 -21.96 6.23 2.93
N LYS A 472 -22.02 7.11 1.97
CA LYS A 472 -21.77 6.80 0.55
C LYS A 472 -20.29 6.66 0.16
N TYR A 473 -19.35 7.03 1.04
CA TYR A 473 -17.94 6.72 0.81
C TYR A 473 -17.66 5.23 1.00
N GLY A 474 -16.59 4.74 0.36
CA GLY A 474 -16.09 3.40 0.56
C GLY A 474 -14.82 3.39 1.39
N PHE A 475 -14.86 2.69 2.51
CA PHE A 475 -13.70 2.53 3.39
C PHE A 475 -13.44 1.05 3.66
N PRO A 476 -12.19 0.66 3.91
CA PRO A 476 -11.90 -0.66 4.44
C PRO A 476 -12.51 -0.83 5.82
N VAL A 477 -12.69 -2.07 6.21
CA VAL A 477 -13.23 -2.45 7.50
C VAL A 477 -12.35 -3.51 8.15
N ARG A 478 -12.38 -3.55 9.49
CA ARG A 478 -11.70 -4.55 10.30
C ARG A 478 -12.67 -5.09 11.34
N SER A 479 -12.75 -6.39 11.47
CA SER A 479 -13.72 -7.03 12.34
C SER A 479 -13.18 -7.26 13.74
N ILE A 480 -14.10 -7.24 14.69
CA ILE A 480 -13.95 -7.62 16.08
C ILE A 480 -14.79 -8.85 16.38
N PHE A 481 -14.36 -9.70 17.32
CA PHE A 481 -15.11 -10.87 17.71
C PHE A 481 -16.40 -10.50 18.44
N ASN A 482 -17.47 -11.19 18.12
CA ASN A 482 -18.79 -10.95 18.74
C ASN A 482 -18.97 -11.81 20.00
N ASP A 483 -18.51 -11.30 21.13
CA ASP A 483 -18.62 -11.98 22.43
C ASP A 483 -20.07 -12.23 22.86
N GLU A 484 -21.04 -11.45 22.34
CA GLU A 484 -22.43 -11.55 22.76
C GLU A 484 -23.16 -12.81 22.24
N ARG A 485 -22.71 -13.38 21.11
CA ARG A 485 -23.28 -14.64 20.59
C ARG A 485 -22.89 -15.87 21.42
N GLN A 486 -21.75 -15.87 22.08
CA GLN A 486 -21.35 -16.98 22.95
C GLN A 486 -22.14 -17.05 24.26
N MET A 487 -22.57 -15.92 24.80
CA MET A 487 -23.38 -15.90 26.03
C MET A 487 -24.76 -16.53 25.90
N VAL A 488 -25.27 -16.64 24.67
CA VAL A 488 -26.60 -17.26 24.40
C VAL A 488 -26.48 -18.77 24.22
N ASN A 489 -25.39 -19.25 23.65
CA ASN A 489 -25.18 -20.67 23.41
C ASN A 489 -24.65 -21.44 24.65
N ASP A 490 -23.96 -20.76 25.57
CA ASP A 490 -23.50 -21.36 26.84
C ASP A 490 -24.59 -21.38 27.93
N LYS A 491 -25.80 -20.85 27.63
CA LYS A 491 -26.98 -20.88 28.50
C LYS A 491 -28.07 -21.83 28.04
N LEU A 492 -27.86 -22.57 26.96
CA LEU A 492 -28.72 -23.67 26.50
C LEU A 492 -28.00 -25.01 26.68
#